data_5f51252bb276d9ddecdbe66ba32553a2
#
_entry.id   5f51252bb276d9ddecdbe66ba32553a2
#
_cell.length_a   1.000
_cell.length_b   1.000
_cell.length_c   1.000
_cell.angle_alpha   90.00
_cell.angle_beta   90.00
_cell.angle_gamma   90.00
#
_symmetry.space_group_name_H-M   'P 1'
#
loop_
_entity.id
_entity.type
_entity.pdbx_description
1 polymer ?
#
loop_
_entity_poly.entity_id
_entity_poly.type
_entity_poly.pdbx_seq_one_letter_code
_entity_poly.pdbx_strand_id
1 'polypeptide(L)'
;MTRDEIDDDLTRDDIREWLVELLLDRVRESRYPSYTLLDLIERWIPRRMIPEYLEVLREKVEHDRYPSIPLLRRIRRVAERLPHGHHHHDHEDRESAG
;
A
#
# COMPACT_ATOMS: atom_id res chain seq x y z
N MET A 1 -10.54 29.74 18.00
CA MET A 1 -9.89 29.21 17.29
C MET A 1 -10.17 27.94 16.62
N THR A 2 -10.43 28.11 15.41
CA THR A 2 -10.80 27.00 14.55
C THR A 2 -9.72 25.94 14.53
N ARG A 3 -8.47 26.38 14.53
CA ARG A 3 -7.38 25.44 14.46
C ARG A 3 -7.36 24.51 15.67
N ASP A 4 -7.66 25.04 16.83
CA ASP A 4 -7.69 24.22 18.02
C ASP A 4 -8.76 23.15 17.92
N GLU A 5 -9.90 23.53 17.35
CA GLU A 5 -10.98 22.58 17.19
C GLU A 5 -10.59 21.46 16.24
N ILE A 6 -9.87 21.81 15.17
CA ILE A 6 -9.41 20.81 14.23
C ILE A 6 -8.43 19.88 14.91
N ASP A 7 -7.52 20.44 15.71
CA ASP A 7 -6.53 19.64 16.41
C ASP A 7 -7.19 18.67 17.36
N ASP A 8 -8.28 19.07 18.00
CA ASP A 8 -8.97 18.19 18.95
C ASP A 8 -9.55 16.98 18.22
N ASP A 9 -9.96 17.14 16.97
CA ASP A 9 -10.56 16.06 16.22
C ASP A 9 -9.54 15.19 15.53
N LEU A 10 -8.35 15.71 15.28
CA LEU A 10 -7.33 14.97 14.55
C LEU A 10 -6.52 14.10 15.51
N THR A 11 -6.34 12.85 15.12
CA THR A 11 -5.49 11.94 15.85
C THR A 11 -4.22 11.71 15.05
N ARG A 12 -3.26 11.04 15.69
CA ARG A 12 -2.05 10.65 15.00
C ARG A 12 -2.38 9.73 13.83
N ASP A 13 -3.35 8.85 14.00
CA ASP A 13 -3.75 7.96 12.93
C ASP A 13 -4.36 8.73 11.76
N ASP A 14 -5.13 9.77 12.05
CA ASP A 14 -5.70 10.60 10.98
C ASP A 14 -4.61 11.27 10.15
N ILE A 15 -3.60 11.80 10.82
CA ILE A 15 -2.49 12.43 10.13
C ILE A 15 -1.73 11.42 9.30
N ARG A 16 -1.49 10.24 9.86
CA ARG A 16 -0.78 9.19 9.16
C ARG A 16 -1.54 8.78 7.90
N GLU A 17 -2.85 8.60 8.02
CA GLU A 17 -3.67 8.21 6.89
C GLU A 17 -3.64 9.27 5.80
N TRP A 18 -3.77 10.52 6.20
CA TRP A 18 -3.74 11.63 5.25
C TRP A 18 -2.41 11.67 4.51
N LEU A 19 -1.31 11.52 5.24
CA LEU A 19 0.01 11.52 4.62
C LEU A 19 0.16 10.38 3.63
N VAL A 20 -0.27 9.19 4.01
CA VAL A 20 -0.14 8.05 3.12
C VAL A 20 -0.97 8.25 1.86
N GLU A 21 -2.17 8.81 1.99
CA GLU A 21 -3.00 9.08 0.82
C GLU A 21 -2.33 10.08 -0.11
N LEU A 22 -1.71 11.11 0.47
CA LEU A 22 -0.99 12.08 -0.34
C LEU A 22 0.16 11.42 -1.09
N LEU A 23 0.90 10.58 -0.40
CA LEU A 23 2.03 9.89 -1.03
C LEU A 23 1.54 8.89 -2.09
N LEU A 24 0.43 8.23 -1.84
CA LEU A 24 -0.14 7.33 -2.84
C LEU A 24 -0.54 8.08 -4.11
N ASP A 25 -1.10 9.28 -3.95
CA ASP A 25 -1.43 10.07 -5.12
C ASP A 25 -0.19 10.39 -5.93
N ARG A 26 0.91 10.69 -5.24
CA ARG A 26 2.16 10.94 -5.94
C ARG A 26 2.63 9.72 -6.71
N VAL A 27 2.49 8.54 -6.10
CA VAL A 27 2.87 7.31 -6.78
C VAL A 27 2.00 7.09 -8.01
N ARG A 28 0.69 7.32 -7.87
CA ARG A 28 -0.21 7.13 -9.00
C ARG A 28 0.17 8.01 -10.18
N GLU A 29 0.61 9.23 -9.89
CA GLU A 29 0.97 10.18 -10.94
C GLU A 29 2.32 9.88 -11.57
N SER A 30 3.17 9.16 -10.89
CA SER A 30 4.52 8.87 -11.36
C SER A 30 4.54 7.61 -12.20
N ARG A 31 5.18 7.70 -13.35
CA ARG A 31 5.38 6.51 -14.15
C ARG A 31 6.35 5.56 -13.47
N TYR A 32 7.39 6.11 -12.87
CA TYR A 32 8.43 5.34 -12.19
C TYR A 32 8.58 5.90 -10.79
N PRO A 33 7.79 5.38 -9.84
CA PRO A 33 7.83 5.93 -8.49
C PRO A 33 9.18 5.70 -7.83
N SER A 34 9.58 6.69 -7.03
CA SER A 34 10.82 6.59 -6.28
C SER A 34 10.70 5.52 -5.20
N TYR A 35 11.72 4.68 -5.08
CA TYR A 35 11.72 3.67 -4.03
C TYR A 35 11.78 4.30 -2.64
N THR A 36 12.40 5.48 -2.52
CA THR A 36 12.37 6.19 -1.26
C THR A 36 10.94 6.56 -0.88
N LEU A 37 10.16 6.99 -1.86
CA LEU A 37 8.76 7.31 -1.62
C LEU A 37 7.99 6.09 -1.17
N LEU A 38 8.23 4.96 -1.84
CA LEU A 38 7.56 3.73 -1.47
C LEU A 38 7.98 3.27 -0.07
N ASP A 39 9.24 3.46 0.28
CA ASP A 39 9.69 3.12 1.62
C ASP A 39 8.96 3.93 2.68
N LEU A 40 8.74 5.22 2.42
CA LEU A 40 8.02 6.06 3.36
C LEU A 40 6.59 5.58 3.53
N ILE A 41 5.94 5.27 2.42
CA ILE A 41 4.58 4.76 2.48
C ILE A 41 4.54 3.48 3.32
N GLU A 42 5.43 2.54 3.03
CA GLU A 42 5.41 1.25 3.71
C GLU A 42 5.68 1.38 5.19
N ARG A 43 6.45 2.40 5.59
CA ARG A 43 6.74 2.61 6.99
C ARG A 43 5.52 3.13 7.74
N TRP A 44 4.71 3.96 7.10
CA TRP A 44 3.64 4.67 7.78
C TRP A 44 2.25 4.15 7.48
N ILE A 45 2.11 3.25 6.51
CA ILE A 45 0.79 2.85 6.03
C ILE A 45 0.00 2.11 7.09
N PRO A 46 -1.25 2.54 7.37
CA PRO A 46 -2.12 1.75 8.22
C PRO A 46 -2.48 0.45 7.55
N ARG A 47 -2.71 -0.58 8.38
CA ARG A 47 -2.99 -1.90 7.83
C ARG A 47 -4.17 -1.89 6.86
N ARG A 48 -5.21 -1.13 7.19
CA ARG A 48 -6.40 -1.11 6.35
C ARG A 48 -6.17 -0.53 4.97
N MET A 49 -5.08 0.22 4.80
CA MET A 49 -4.78 0.83 3.50
C MET A 49 -3.83 0.00 2.66
N ILE A 50 -3.33 -1.11 3.21
CA ILE A 50 -2.40 -1.94 2.46
C ILE A 50 -3.00 -2.47 1.17
N PRO A 51 -4.26 -2.93 1.13
CA PRO A 51 -4.83 -3.37 -0.14
C PRO A 51 -4.80 -2.29 -1.22
N GLU A 52 -5.11 -1.05 -0.84
CA GLU A 52 -5.08 0.05 -1.80
C GLU A 52 -3.67 0.29 -2.33
N TYR A 53 -2.69 0.24 -1.44
CA TYR A 53 -1.29 0.41 -1.83
C TYR A 53 -0.87 -0.70 -2.80
N LEU A 54 -1.25 -1.94 -2.51
CA LEU A 54 -0.91 -3.05 -3.39
C LEU A 54 -1.56 -2.91 -4.75
N GLU A 55 -2.79 -2.38 -4.80
CA GLU A 55 -3.43 -2.14 -6.09
C GLU A 55 -2.65 -1.12 -6.90
N VAL A 56 -2.19 -0.06 -6.25
CA VAL A 56 -1.41 0.95 -6.95
C VAL A 56 -0.13 0.33 -7.53
N LEU A 57 0.56 -0.47 -6.72
CA LEU A 57 1.78 -1.11 -7.19
C LEU A 57 1.49 -2.10 -8.31
N ARG A 58 0.38 -2.84 -8.18
CA ARG A 58 0.00 -3.79 -9.21
C ARG A 58 -0.21 -3.09 -10.54
N GLU A 59 -0.89 -1.96 -10.52
CA GLU A 59 -1.11 -1.21 -11.74
C GLU A 59 0.20 -0.77 -12.36
N LYS A 60 1.15 -0.34 -11.53
CA LYS A 60 2.44 0.07 -12.05
C LYS A 60 3.15 -1.08 -12.74
N VAL A 61 3.10 -2.26 -12.14
CA VAL A 61 3.72 -3.43 -12.73
C VAL A 61 3.04 -3.83 -14.01
N GLU A 62 1.72 -3.80 -14.03
CA GLU A 62 0.98 -4.25 -15.20
C GLU A 62 1.14 -3.31 -16.39
N HIS A 63 1.43 -2.04 -16.13
CA HIS A 63 1.61 -1.08 -17.21
C HIS A 63 3.04 -1.10 -17.74
N ASP A 64 3.94 -1.78 -17.08
CA ASP A 64 5.31 -1.87 -17.54
C ASP A 64 5.46 -3.04 -18.48
N ARG A 65 6.21 -2.79 -19.56
CA ARG A 65 6.53 -3.86 -20.47
C ARG A 65 7.43 -4.90 -19.82
N TYR A 66 8.32 -4.43 -18.99
CA TYR A 66 9.28 -5.27 -18.29
C TYR A 66 9.16 -4.98 -16.80
N PRO A 67 8.37 -5.80 -16.08
CA PRO A 67 8.16 -5.53 -14.67
C PRO A 67 9.45 -5.52 -13.89
N SER A 68 9.57 -4.57 -12.98
CA SER A 68 10.73 -4.46 -12.14
C SER A 68 10.74 -5.57 -11.09
N ILE A 69 11.82 -6.34 -11.03
CA ILE A 69 11.94 -7.40 -10.03
C ILE A 69 11.90 -6.82 -8.62
N PRO A 70 12.65 -5.72 -8.33
CA PRO A 70 12.53 -5.14 -6.99
C PRO A 70 11.11 -4.73 -6.64
N LEU A 71 10.33 -4.25 -7.60
CA LEU A 71 8.95 -3.87 -7.34
C LEU A 71 8.09 -5.09 -7.04
N LEU A 72 8.28 -6.16 -7.78
CA LEU A 72 7.55 -7.40 -7.52
C LEU A 72 7.88 -7.95 -6.14
N ARG A 73 9.14 -7.89 -5.75
CA ARG A 73 9.53 -8.35 -4.41
C ARG A 73 8.88 -7.48 -3.34
N ARG A 74 8.79 -6.19 -3.60
CA ARG A 74 8.16 -5.28 -2.65
C ARG A 74 6.69 -5.62 -2.47
N ILE A 75 6.00 -5.88 -3.57
CA ILE A 75 4.59 -6.27 -3.51
C ILE A 75 4.42 -7.52 -2.65
N ARG A 76 5.25 -8.52 -2.89
CA ARG A 76 5.16 -9.76 -2.12
C ARG A 76 5.40 -9.53 -0.65
N ARG A 77 6.43 -8.75 -0.32
CA ARG A 77 6.77 -8.49 1.07
C ARG A 77 5.64 -7.76 1.79
N VAL A 78 5.05 -6.77 1.13
CA VAL A 78 3.98 -6.01 1.75
C VAL A 78 2.73 -6.86 1.87
N ALA A 79 2.45 -7.69 0.87
CA ALA A 79 1.28 -8.56 0.92
C ALA A 79 1.33 -9.50 2.11
N GLU A 80 2.52 -9.89 2.54
CA GLU A 80 2.66 -10.77 3.69
C GLU A 80 2.26 -10.10 4.99
N ARG A 81 2.12 -8.79 4.99
CA ARG A 81 1.66 -8.07 6.16
C ARG A 81 0.15 -8.11 6.32
N LEU A 82 -0.57 -8.55 5.30
CA LEU A 82 -2.01 -8.68 5.39
C LEU A 82 -2.37 -9.86 6.28
N PRO A 83 -3.54 -9.81 6.95
CA PRO A 83 -3.98 -10.95 7.74
C PRO A 83 -4.13 -12.17 6.87
N HIS A 84 -3.83 -13.35 7.40
CA HIS A 84 -4.09 -14.59 6.70
C HIS A 84 -5.59 -14.78 6.66
N GLY A 85 -6.08 -14.88 5.50
CA GLY A 85 -7.49 -14.87 5.30
C GLY A 85 -8.19 -16.10 5.75
N HIS A 86 -8.75 -16.20 5.60
CA HIS A 86 -9.00 -16.89 5.77
C HIS A 86 -9.46 -17.28 4.69
N HIS A 87 -9.24 -16.92 4.52
CA HIS A 87 -9.32 -17.45 3.80
C HIS A 87 -9.30 -18.06 2.98
N HIS A 88 -9.31 -18.06 2.90
CA HIS A 88 -9.01 -18.72 2.33
C HIS A 88 -8.92 -19.29 1.66
N HIS A 89 -9.01 -19.29 1.63
CA HIS A 89 -8.61 -19.92 1.14
C HIS A 89 -8.28 -20.44 0.61
N ASP A 90 -8.38 -20.35 0.71
CA ASP A 90 -7.77 -20.91 0.37
C ASP A 90 -7.74 -21.49 -0.39
N HIS A 91 -8.01 -21.46 -0.40
CA HIS A 91 -7.62 -22.11 -0.95
C HIS A 91 -7.29 -22.49 -1.58
N GLU A 92 -7.27 -22.24 -1.51
CA GLU A 92 -6.68 -22.71 -1.92
C GLU A 92 -6.28 -23.17 -2.43
N ASP A 93 -6.44 -22.86 -2.24
CA ASP A 93 -5.70 -23.36 -2.58
C ASP A 93 -5.52 -23.97 -3.21
N ARG A 94 -5.71 -23.99 -3.12
CA ARG A 94 -5.19 -24.60 -3.61
C ARG A 94 -4.94 -25.23 -4.38
N GLU A 95 -4.99 -24.93 -4.33
CA GLU A 95 -4.43 -25.48 -4.92
C GLU A 95 -4.06 -26.00 -5.52
N SER A 96 -4.35 -25.69 -5.39
CA SER A 96 -3.62 -26.19 -5.84
C SER A 96 -3.30 -26.72 -6.35
N ALA A 97 -3.55 -26.76 -6.09
CA ALA A 97 -2.95 -27.32 -6.42
C ALA A 97 -2.70 -27.85 -6.82
N GLY A 98 -2.85 -27.85 -6.66
CA GLY A 98 -2.27 -28.32 -6.82
C GLY A 98 -1.97 -28.57 -7.19
#